data_9ea6323b9b24cb170ace752f4d67485e
#
_entry.id   9ea6323b9b24cb170ace752f4d67485e
#
_cell.length_a   1.000
_cell.length_b   1.000
_cell.length_c   1.000
_cell.angle_alpha   90.00
_cell.angle_beta   90.00
_cell.angle_gamma   90.00
#
_symmetry.space_group_name_H-M   'P 1'
#
loop_
_entity.id
_entity.type
_entity.pdbx_description
1 polymer ?
#
loop_
_entity_poly.entity_id
_entity_poly.type
_entity_poly.pdbx_seq_one_letter_code
_entity_poly.pdbx_strand_id
1 'polypeptide(L)'
;MRILVTGACGFIGSHLVETLVKNNYKVKAFTFYNSRGSNGWLDNIDKNIIKDLEIVSGDIRDQEFVLNNSKKTDIIFHLAALIGIPYSYHASKSYIDTNINGTYNILNAAKINNISKTIIT
;
A
#
# COMPACT_ATOMS: atom_id res chain seq x y z
N MET A 1 -11.58 8.86 10.48
CA MET A 1 -11.16 7.50 10.08
C MET A 1 -9.90 7.62 9.25
N ARG A 2 -8.86 6.85 9.58
CA ARG A 2 -7.57 6.80 8.87
C ARG A 2 -7.47 5.48 8.11
N ILE A 3 -7.16 5.56 6.83
CA ILE A 3 -7.12 4.42 5.93
C ILE A 3 -5.72 4.29 5.34
N LEU A 4 -5.17 3.10 5.41
CA LEU A 4 -3.93 2.73 4.75
C LEU A 4 -4.24 1.97 3.46
N VAL A 5 -3.62 2.39 2.36
CA VAL A 5 -3.72 1.69 1.06
C VAL A 5 -2.32 1.24 0.66
N THR A 6 -2.08 -0.07 0.58
CA THR A 6 -0.85 -0.61 -0.01
C THR A 6 -1.03 -0.83 -1.50
N GLY A 7 0.05 -0.79 -2.28
CA GLY A 7 -0.06 -0.83 -3.74
C GLY A 7 -0.69 0.44 -4.32
N ALA A 8 -0.63 1.54 -3.57
CA ALA A 8 -1.24 2.81 -3.93
C ALA A 8 -0.67 3.43 -5.22
N CYS A 9 0.56 3.09 -5.59
CA CYS A 9 1.20 3.53 -6.84
C CYS A 9 0.69 2.79 -8.09
N GLY A 10 -0.06 1.69 -7.92
CA GLY A 10 -0.66 0.95 -9.03
C GLY A 10 -1.92 1.62 -9.59
N PHE A 11 -2.42 1.08 -10.70
CA PHE A 11 -3.61 1.61 -11.36
C PHE A 11 -4.85 1.60 -10.45
N ILE A 12 -5.21 0.44 -9.90
CA ILE A 12 -6.38 0.32 -9.00
C ILE A 12 -6.14 1.10 -7.70
N GLY A 13 -4.96 0.96 -7.11
CA GLY A 13 -4.63 1.62 -5.83
C GLY A 13 -4.71 3.13 -5.90
N SER A 14 -4.23 3.75 -6.98
CA SER A 14 -4.30 5.20 -7.16
C SER A 14 -5.72 5.72 -7.28
N HIS A 15 -6.59 5.01 -8.00
CA HIS A 15 -8.01 5.36 -8.13
C HIS A 15 -8.75 5.20 -6.79
N LEU A 16 -8.43 4.15 -6.02
CA LEU A 16 -8.98 3.98 -4.68
C LEU A 16 -8.56 5.13 -3.74
N VAL A 17 -7.28 5.47 -3.74
CA VAL A 17 -6.75 6.60 -2.96
C VAL A 17 -7.47 7.89 -3.29
N GLU A 18 -7.59 8.22 -4.58
CA GLU A 18 -8.31 9.40 -5.05
C GLU A 18 -9.76 9.43 -4.55
N THR A 19 -10.45 8.30 -4.68
CA THR A 19 -11.84 8.16 -4.24
C THR A 19 -11.98 8.36 -2.73
N LEU A 20 -11.10 7.77 -1.94
CA LEU A 20 -11.12 7.89 -0.49
C LEU A 20 -10.86 9.33 -0.02
N VAL A 21 -9.88 10.02 -0.62
CA VAL A 21 -9.58 11.42 -0.30
C VAL A 21 -10.76 12.33 -0.67
N LYS A 22 -11.38 12.13 -1.85
CA LYS A 22 -12.60 12.87 -2.27
C LYS A 22 -13.77 12.68 -1.31
N ASN A 23 -13.83 11.54 -0.61
CA ASN A 23 -14.82 11.27 0.42
C ASN A 23 -14.38 11.68 1.84
N ASN A 24 -13.38 12.56 1.94
CA ASN A 24 -12.89 13.14 3.20
C ASN A 24 -12.28 12.12 4.19
N TYR A 25 -11.80 10.99 3.73
CA TYR A 25 -11.00 10.09 4.56
C TYR A 25 -9.55 10.57 4.63
N LYS A 26 -8.92 10.35 5.79
CA LYS A 26 -7.47 10.54 5.93
C LYS A 26 -6.76 9.32 5.38
N VAL A 27 -6.03 9.49 4.30
CA VAL A 27 -5.40 8.37 3.58
C VAL A 27 -3.88 8.41 3.72
N LYS A 28 -3.31 7.27 4.07
CA LYS A 28 -1.88 6.99 3.96
C LYS A 28 -1.68 6.01 2.80
N ALA A 29 -0.90 6.42 1.81
CA ALA A 29 -0.59 5.64 0.62
C ALA A 29 0.79 5.01 0.73
N PHE A 30 0.85 3.66 0.79
CA PHE A 30 2.12 2.94 0.66
C PHE A 30 2.45 2.76 -0.81
N THR A 31 3.55 3.38 -1.24
CA THR A 31 4.12 3.24 -2.56
C THR A 31 5.39 2.39 -2.50
N PHE A 32 5.67 1.68 -3.59
CA PHE A 32 6.91 0.93 -3.70
C PHE A 32 8.08 1.87 -3.90
N TYR A 33 9.12 1.75 -3.06
CA TYR A 33 10.33 2.55 -3.18
C TYR A 33 11.02 2.30 -4.53
N ASN A 34 11.39 3.37 -5.20
CA ASN A 34 12.23 3.32 -6.38
C ASN A 34 13.20 4.51 -6.39
N SER A 35 14.36 4.33 -7.03
CA SER A 35 15.43 5.33 -7.07
C SER A 35 15.08 6.59 -7.89
N ARG A 36 14.02 6.53 -8.69
CA ARG A 36 13.55 7.66 -9.51
C ARG A 36 12.64 8.62 -8.74
N GLY A 37 12.24 8.27 -7.52
CA GLY A 37 11.32 9.07 -6.71
C GLY A 37 9.90 9.15 -7.28
N SER A 38 9.52 8.22 -8.18
CA SER A 38 8.18 8.17 -8.75
C SER A 38 7.20 7.49 -7.78
N ASN A 39 6.00 8.06 -7.65
CA ASN A 39 4.88 7.46 -6.96
C ASN A 39 3.91 6.74 -7.93
N GLY A 40 4.39 6.39 -9.12
CA GLY A 40 3.62 5.69 -10.14
C GLY A 40 2.38 6.48 -10.59
N TRP A 41 1.22 5.82 -10.61
CA TRP A 41 -0.04 6.45 -11.01
C TRP A 41 -0.48 7.61 -10.12
N LEU A 42 -0.01 7.70 -8.88
CA LEU A 42 -0.28 8.82 -7.99
C LEU A 42 0.30 10.15 -8.52
N ASP A 43 1.35 10.09 -9.34
CA ASP A 43 1.94 11.29 -9.95
C ASP A 43 0.99 11.99 -10.92
N ASN A 44 -0.07 11.31 -11.38
CA ASN A 44 -1.07 11.83 -12.32
C ASN A 44 -2.37 12.31 -11.62
N ILE A 45 -2.45 12.21 -10.30
CA ILE A 45 -3.63 12.66 -9.54
C ILE A 45 -3.58 14.19 -9.37
N ASP A 46 -4.77 14.82 -9.29
CA ASP A 46 -4.92 16.25 -9.05
C ASP A 46 -4.10 16.70 -7.82
N LYS A 47 -3.32 17.75 -7.99
CA LYS A 47 -2.48 18.34 -6.94
C LYS A 47 -3.25 18.76 -5.69
N ASN A 48 -4.53 19.08 -5.83
CA ASN A 48 -5.39 19.43 -4.69
C ASN A 48 -5.70 18.19 -3.82
N ILE A 49 -5.77 17.01 -4.42
CA ILE A 49 -5.97 15.73 -3.72
C ILE A 49 -4.69 15.29 -3.00
N ILE A 50 -3.54 15.45 -3.66
CA ILE A 50 -2.24 15.07 -3.10
C ILE A 50 -1.91 15.83 -1.81
N LYS A 51 -2.39 17.06 -1.65
CA LYS A 51 -2.15 17.85 -0.42
C LYS A 51 -2.66 17.19 0.85
N ASP A 52 -3.75 16.42 0.75
CA ASP A 52 -4.40 15.76 1.89
C ASP A 52 -3.97 14.29 2.03
N LEU A 53 -2.99 13.87 1.23
CA LEU A 53 -2.50 12.51 1.15
C LEU A 53 -1.12 12.39 1.81
N GLU A 54 -1.00 11.47 2.77
CA GLU A 54 0.29 11.05 3.31
C GLU A 54 0.88 9.93 2.43
N ILE A 55 1.97 10.20 1.73
CA ILE A 55 2.66 9.21 0.90
C ILE A 55 3.88 8.68 1.66
N VAL A 56 3.98 7.36 1.77
CA VAL A 56 5.11 6.67 2.40
C VAL A 56 5.66 5.64 1.42
N SER A 57 6.92 5.81 1.05
CA SER A 57 7.63 4.89 0.15
C SER A 57 8.39 3.82 0.93
N GLY A 58 8.24 2.57 0.54
CA GLY A 58 8.92 1.45 1.17
C GLY A 58 8.58 0.12 0.53
N ASP A 59 8.71 -0.94 1.30
CA ASP A 59 8.49 -2.31 0.82
C ASP A 59 7.66 -3.09 1.84
N ILE A 60 6.59 -3.75 1.39
CA ILE A 60 5.75 -4.57 2.27
C ILE A 60 6.46 -5.81 2.80
N ARG A 61 7.58 -6.22 2.19
CA ARG A 61 8.42 -7.30 2.66
C ARG A 61 9.21 -6.91 3.92
N ASP A 62 9.37 -5.62 4.17
CA ASP A 62 10.01 -5.10 5.37
C ASP A 62 8.98 -5.01 6.50
N GLN A 63 9.10 -5.96 7.44
CA GLN A 63 8.19 -6.09 8.58
C GLN A 63 8.19 -4.84 9.47
N GLU A 64 9.35 -4.27 9.73
CA GLU A 64 9.50 -3.10 10.60
C GLU A 64 8.89 -1.87 9.95
N PHE A 65 9.13 -1.66 8.66
CA PHE A 65 8.51 -0.60 7.87
C PHE A 65 6.98 -0.68 7.96
N VAL A 66 6.40 -1.85 7.68
CA VAL A 66 4.95 -2.07 7.72
C VAL A 66 4.40 -1.80 9.11
N LEU A 67 5.01 -2.38 10.14
CA LEU A 67 4.55 -2.24 11.54
C LEU A 67 4.54 -0.78 11.99
N ASN A 68 5.59 -0.03 11.69
CA ASN A 68 5.72 1.36 12.13
C ASN A 68 4.78 2.30 11.37
N ASN A 69 4.61 2.07 10.07
CA ASN A 69 3.83 2.96 9.22
C ASN A 69 2.32 2.64 9.22
N SER A 70 1.90 1.51 9.76
CA SER A 70 0.48 1.16 9.94
C SER A 70 -0.11 1.60 11.29
N LYS A 71 0.70 2.20 12.18
CA LYS A 71 0.22 2.76 13.46
C LYS A 71 -0.86 3.81 13.24
N LYS A 72 -1.84 3.84 14.15
CA LYS A 72 -2.98 4.78 14.12
C LYS A 72 -3.82 4.68 12.83
N THR A 73 -3.86 3.51 12.22
CA THR A 73 -4.72 3.18 11.08
C THR A 73 -5.96 2.45 11.57
N ASP A 74 -7.12 2.76 11.01
CA ASP A 74 -8.39 2.09 11.33
C ASP A 74 -8.69 0.96 10.37
N ILE A 75 -8.41 1.17 9.07
CA ILE A 75 -8.68 0.22 7.98
C ILE A 75 -7.47 0.10 7.06
N ILE A 76 -7.14 -1.12 6.63
CA ILE A 76 -6.16 -1.38 5.58
C ILE A 76 -6.86 -1.91 4.32
N PHE A 77 -6.55 -1.31 3.17
CA PHE A 77 -6.76 -1.92 1.85
C PHE A 77 -5.41 -2.42 1.34
N HIS A 78 -5.27 -3.74 1.26
CA HIS A 78 -4.03 -4.37 0.83
C HIS A 78 -4.13 -4.82 -0.62
N LEU A 79 -3.56 -4.00 -1.53
CA LEU A 79 -3.52 -4.25 -2.97
C LEU A 79 -2.10 -4.48 -3.50
N ALA A 80 -1.09 -4.31 -2.67
CA ALA A 80 0.29 -4.52 -3.08
C ALA A 80 0.55 -6.00 -3.40
N ALA A 81 0.90 -6.29 -4.64
CA ALA A 81 1.23 -7.63 -5.11
C ALA A 81 2.08 -7.57 -6.38
N LEU A 82 2.83 -8.61 -6.65
CA LEU A 82 3.38 -8.91 -7.96
C LEU A 82 2.37 -9.78 -8.72
N ILE A 83 1.94 -9.33 -9.91
CA ILE A 83 0.82 -9.95 -10.65
C ILE A 83 1.20 -10.46 -12.06
N GLY A 84 2.37 -10.11 -12.58
CA GLY A 84 2.79 -10.49 -13.92
C GLY A 84 3.11 -11.99 -14.04
N ILE A 85 2.19 -12.78 -14.61
CA ILE A 85 2.36 -14.25 -14.74
C ILE A 85 3.68 -14.63 -15.44
N PRO A 86 4.05 -14.06 -16.61
CA PRO A 86 5.30 -14.43 -17.26
C PRO A 86 6.54 -14.19 -16.39
N TYR A 87 6.57 -13.07 -15.67
CA TYR A 87 7.70 -12.73 -14.79
C TYR A 87 7.81 -13.70 -13.59
N SER A 88 6.70 -14.28 -13.14
CA SER A 88 6.70 -15.22 -12.02
C SER A 88 7.54 -16.47 -12.27
N TYR A 89 7.68 -16.87 -13.53
CA TYR A 89 8.53 -18.02 -13.92
C TYR A 89 10.03 -17.73 -13.79
N HIS A 90 10.42 -16.46 -13.86
CA HIS A 90 11.81 -16.04 -13.75
C HIS A 90 12.18 -15.53 -12.34
N ALA A 91 11.19 -15.13 -11.58
CA ALA A 91 11.37 -14.49 -10.26
C ALA A 91 10.40 -15.04 -9.21
N SER A 92 10.20 -16.35 -9.18
CA SER A 92 9.24 -17.02 -8.28
C SER A 92 9.42 -16.66 -6.82
N LYS A 93 10.66 -16.56 -6.35
CA LYS A 93 10.95 -16.15 -4.97
C LYS A 93 10.45 -14.74 -4.65
N SER A 94 10.58 -13.79 -5.57
CA SER A 94 10.07 -12.44 -5.40
C SER A 94 8.54 -12.41 -5.22
N TYR A 95 7.82 -13.30 -5.92
CA TYR A 95 6.37 -13.46 -5.77
C TYR A 95 6.00 -14.04 -4.41
N ILE A 96 6.72 -15.04 -3.93
CA ILE A 96 6.51 -15.59 -2.58
C ILE A 96 6.79 -14.51 -1.53
N ASP A 97 7.92 -13.83 -1.62
CA ASP A 97 8.31 -12.81 -0.65
C ASP A 97 7.34 -11.62 -0.63
N THR A 98 6.82 -11.22 -1.78
CA THR A 98 5.88 -10.09 -1.85
C THR A 98 4.46 -10.53 -1.50
N ASN A 99 3.93 -11.56 -2.16
CA ASN A 99 2.51 -11.91 -2.08
C ASN A 99 2.18 -12.73 -0.83
N ILE A 100 3.11 -13.53 -0.32
CA ILE A 100 2.92 -14.33 0.88
C ILE A 100 3.51 -13.60 2.11
N ASN A 101 4.82 -13.37 2.13
CA ASN A 101 5.46 -12.77 3.29
C ASN A 101 5.04 -11.30 3.48
N GLY A 102 4.89 -10.54 2.40
CA GLY A 102 4.38 -9.17 2.47
C GLY A 102 2.96 -9.11 3.03
N THR A 103 2.06 -10.00 2.59
CA THR A 103 0.71 -10.10 3.13
C THR A 103 0.72 -10.53 4.60
N TYR A 104 1.58 -11.47 4.98
CA TYR A 104 1.77 -11.84 6.38
C TYR A 104 2.18 -10.62 7.22
N ASN A 105 3.12 -9.80 6.75
CA ASN A 105 3.55 -8.61 7.46
C ASN A 105 2.39 -7.61 7.69
N ILE A 106 1.55 -7.43 6.68
CA ILE A 106 0.35 -6.58 6.78
C ILE A 106 -0.63 -7.11 7.83
N LEU A 107 -0.93 -8.41 7.81
CA LEU A 107 -1.85 -9.03 8.77
C LEU A 107 -1.29 -9.01 10.19
N ASN A 108 0.00 -9.27 10.34
CA ASN A 108 0.68 -9.21 11.64
C ASN A 108 0.67 -7.77 12.21
N ALA A 109 0.96 -6.78 11.38
CA ALA A 109 0.89 -5.37 11.78
C ALA A 109 -0.54 -4.95 12.14
N ALA A 110 -1.54 -5.42 11.41
CA ALA A 110 -2.95 -5.18 11.71
C ALA A 110 -3.33 -5.72 13.10
N LYS A 111 -2.87 -6.94 13.42
CA LYS A 111 -3.08 -7.55 14.75
C LYS A 111 -2.40 -6.73 15.85
N ILE A 112 -1.11 -6.39 15.69
CA ILE A 112 -0.33 -5.68 16.72
C ILE A 112 -0.87 -4.27 16.96
N ASN A 113 -1.23 -3.56 15.89
CA ASN A 113 -1.73 -2.19 15.94
C ASN A 113 -3.24 -2.08 16.19
N ASN A 114 -3.94 -3.21 16.45
CA ASN A 114 -5.39 -3.29 16.69
C ASN A 114 -6.22 -2.63 15.58
N ILE A 115 -5.86 -2.88 14.31
CA ILE A 115 -6.58 -2.34 13.16
C ILE A 115 -7.91 -3.07 13.00
N SER A 116 -9.00 -2.32 12.88
CA SER A 116 -10.36 -2.87 12.95
C SER A 116 -10.74 -3.73 11.73
N LYS A 117 -10.19 -3.42 10.55
CA LYS A 117 -10.51 -4.14 9.31
C LYS A 117 -9.33 -4.13 8.34
N THR A 118 -9.08 -5.29 7.74
CA THR A 118 -8.14 -5.45 6.62
C THR A 118 -8.87 -6.08 5.44
N ILE A 119 -8.82 -5.43 4.30
CA ILE A 119 -9.41 -5.88 3.03
C ILE A 119 -8.27 -6.25 2.09
N ILE A 120 -8.28 -7.48 1.59
CA ILE A 120 -7.22 -8.04 0.73
C ILE A 120 -7.84 -8.42 -0.61
N THR A 121 -7.16 -8.10 -1.69
CA THR A 121 -7.54 -8.52 -3.05
C THR A 121 -6.62 -9.60 -3.57
#